data_b7cb7832628d430b65dd7be8977304d7
#
_entry.id   b7cb7832628d430b65dd7be8977304d7
#
_cell.length_a   1.000
_cell.length_b   1.000
_cell.length_c   1.000
_cell.angle_alpha   90.00
_cell.angle_beta   90.00
_cell.angle_gamma   90.00
#
_symmetry.space_group_name_H-M   'P 1'
#
loop_
_entity.id
_entity.type
_entity.pdbx_description
1 polymer ?
#
loop_
_entity_poly.entity_id
_entity_poly.type
_entity_poly.pdbx_seq_one_letter_code
_entity_poly.pdbx_strand_id
1 'polypeptide(L)'
;MYELVQVAENTYYINSPSKIGVYRVSDDDVWLIDSGNDKDAGRKIQKILDAQGWKLTAILNTHSNADHCGGNTLLQNRLSCAVYSTPMENAVMEHPILEPSFLYGGYPFKKLRNKFLMATPSQTQNIADAKLPDGMEYFRLPGHFWDMIGIKTPDDVYFLADCVFGENIITKYHLSFLYDVAAQFETLDFVDKLEGKLFIPAHAEPFEDIRPLVAANRAKINEILDKLLEICREPLHFEGILKRTFEAFGLAMDYNQYVLIGSTVRSYLSYLLDQDKLECDVEDNLLLWKTKE
;
A
#
# COMPACT_ATOMS: atom_id res chain seq x y z
N MET A 1 12.35 -1.69 -17.83
CA MET A 1 11.62 -1.76 -16.56
C MET A 1 11.53 -3.22 -16.16
N TYR A 2 11.65 -3.62 -14.94
CA TYR A 2 12.05 -4.91 -14.37
C TYR A 2 13.56 -5.15 -14.51
N GLU A 3 14.33 -4.35 -13.81
CA GLU A 3 15.77 -4.44 -13.71
C GLU A 3 16.13 -4.79 -12.27
N LEU A 4 17.04 -5.74 -12.07
CA LEU A 4 17.58 -6.09 -10.76
C LEU A 4 18.69 -5.09 -10.41
N VAL A 5 18.53 -4.41 -9.28
CA VAL A 5 19.47 -3.41 -8.78
C VAL A 5 20.00 -3.87 -7.44
N GLN A 6 21.33 -4.03 -7.34
CA GLN A 6 21.99 -4.31 -6.06
C GLN A 6 22.17 -3.01 -5.27
N VAL A 7 21.78 -3.01 -3.99
CA VAL A 7 21.87 -1.85 -3.09
C VAL A 7 22.74 -2.08 -1.87
N ALA A 8 22.99 -3.36 -1.54
CA ALA A 8 23.90 -3.76 -0.46
C ALA A 8 24.45 -5.17 -0.76
N GLU A 9 25.19 -5.77 0.17
CA GLU A 9 25.87 -7.05 -0.05
C GLU A 9 24.90 -8.17 -0.47
N ASN A 10 23.78 -8.31 0.23
CA ASN A 10 22.77 -9.35 -0.04
C ASN A 10 21.38 -8.78 -0.36
N THR A 11 21.25 -7.46 -0.40
CA THR A 11 19.97 -6.78 -0.65
C THR A 11 19.95 -6.17 -2.04
N TYR A 12 18.86 -6.48 -2.75
CA TYR A 12 18.57 -5.98 -4.10
C TYR A 12 17.11 -5.53 -4.14
N TYR A 13 16.74 -4.79 -5.18
CA TYR A 13 15.35 -4.63 -5.56
C TYR A 13 15.18 -4.80 -7.07
N ILE A 14 13.99 -5.23 -7.48
CA ILE A 14 13.58 -5.21 -8.89
C ILE A 14 12.85 -3.89 -9.13
N ASN A 15 13.40 -3.07 -10.02
CA ASN A 15 12.80 -1.79 -10.41
C ASN A 15 11.57 -2.05 -11.30
N SER A 16 10.39 -2.01 -10.71
CA SER A 16 9.08 -2.25 -11.30
C SER A 16 8.09 -1.15 -10.85
N PRO A 17 6.84 -1.10 -11.35
CA PRO A 17 5.87 -0.08 -10.94
C PRO A 17 5.66 0.02 -9.42
N SER A 18 5.57 -1.11 -8.72
CA SER A 18 5.82 -1.24 -7.30
C SER A 18 7.17 -1.95 -7.13
N LYS A 19 8.12 -1.37 -6.39
CA LYS A 19 9.45 -1.96 -6.20
C LYS A 19 9.34 -3.26 -5.39
N ILE A 20 10.03 -4.30 -5.86
CA ILE A 20 10.02 -5.63 -5.25
C ILE A 20 11.39 -5.87 -4.63
N GLY A 21 11.44 -6.09 -3.33
CA GLY A 21 12.70 -6.40 -2.65
C GLY A 21 13.16 -7.82 -2.94
N VAL A 22 14.48 -8.02 -2.97
CA VAL A 22 15.12 -9.33 -3.06
C VAL A 22 16.23 -9.38 -2.02
N TYR A 23 16.18 -10.35 -1.13
CA TYR A 23 17.22 -10.61 -0.16
C TYR A 23 17.85 -11.98 -0.40
N ARG A 24 19.16 -12.01 -0.58
CA ARG A 24 19.91 -13.24 -0.76
C ARG A 24 20.25 -13.85 0.59
N VAL A 25 19.60 -14.96 0.91
CA VAL A 25 19.73 -15.66 2.20
C VAL A 25 20.98 -16.54 2.23
N SER A 26 21.34 -17.11 1.09
CA SER A 26 22.54 -17.94 0.88
C SER A 26 23.07 -17.71 -0.54
N ASP A 27 24.07 -18.47 -0.97
CA ASP A 27 24.59 -18.37 -2.32
C ASP A 27 23.52 -18.61 -3.38
N ASP A 28 22.58 -19.53 -3.11
CA ASP A 28 21.55 -19.95 -4.07
C ASP A 28 20.13 -19.53 -3.68
N ASP A 29 19.83 -19.34 -2.39
CA ASP A 29 18.46 -19.08 -1.93
C ASP A 29 18.18 -17.60 -1.74
N VAL A 30 17.00 -17.17 -2.20
CA VAL A 30 16.52 -15.79 -2.03
C VAL A 30 15.11 -15.73 -1.47
N TRP A 31 14.81 -14.65 -0.77
CA TRP A 31 13.49 -14.23 -0.36
C TRP A 31 13.08 -12.96 -1.11
N LEU A 32 11.79 -12.88 -1.45
CA LEU A 32 11.22 -11.66 -2.00
C LEU A 32 10.49 -10.87 -0.91
N ILE A 33 10.45 -9.57 -1.10
CA ILE A 33 9.55 -8.63 -0.42
C ILE A 33 8.61 -8.10 -1.49
N ASP A 34 7.34 -8.54 -1.43
CA ASP A 34 6.32 -8.42 -2.45
C ASP A 34 6.60 -9.18 -3.76
N SER A 35 5.61 -9.23 -4.67
CA SER A 35 5.66 -10.05 -5.89
C SER A 35 5.13 -9.35 -7.15
N GLY A 36 4.77 -8.06 -7.04
CA GLY A 36 4.25 -7.28 -8.16
C GLY A 36 2.78 -7.56 -8.46
N ASN A 37 2.27 -6.94 -9.52
CA ASN A 37 0.84 -6.71 -9.72
C ASN A 37 0.06 -7.85 -10.39
N ASP A 38 0.71 -8.85 -10.98
CA ASP A 38 0.02 -9.95 -11.63
C ASP A 38 0.97 -11.11 -12.01
N LYS A 39 0.40 -12.11 -12.67
CA LYS A 39 1.17 -13.26 -13.19
C LYS A 39 2.30 -12.88 -14.16
N ASP A 40 2.20 -11.76 -14.87
CA ASP A 40 3.24 -11.31 -15.80
C ASP A 40 4.41 -10.68 -15.02
N ALA A 41 4.15 -10.01 -13.93
CA ALA A 41 5.17 -9.62 -12.95
C ALA A 41 5.88 -10.85 -12.39
N GLY A 42 5.14 -11.87 -11.92
CA GLY A 42 5.70 -13.12 -11.43
C GLY A 42 6.60 -13.84 -12.45
N ARG A 43 6.22 -13.86 -13.77
CA ARG A 43 7.07 -14.41 -14.83
C ARG A 43 8.38 -13.66 -15.01
N LYS A 44 8.33 -12.31 -14.93
CA LYS A 44 9.53 -11.47 -15.07
C LYS A 44 10.46 -11.64 -13.88
N ILE A 45 9.90 -11.70 -12.66
CA ILE A 45 10.65 -12.01 -11.45
C ILE A 45 11.35 -13.35 -11.59
N GLN A 46 10.60 -14.42 -11.91
CA GLN A 46 11.19 -15.76 -12.11
C GLN A 46 12.34 -15.72 -13.10
N LYS A 47 12.17 -15.06 -14.27
CA LYS A 47 13.22 -14.95 -15.28
C LYS A 47 14.48 -14.24 -14.75
N ILE A 48 14.30 -13.22 -13.90
CA ILE A 48 15.43 -12.51 -13.27
C ILE A 48 16.16 -13.45 -12.31
N LEU A 49 15.43 -14.17 -11.46
CA LEU A 49 16.03 -15.11 -10.50
C LEU A 49 16.76 -16.26 -11.20
N ASP A 50 16.13 -16.83 -12.24
CA ASP A 50 16.73 -17.90 -13.06
C ASP A 50 18.04 -17.44 -13.71
N ALA A 51 18.12 -16.18 -14.18
CA ALA A 51 19.32 -15.60 -14.78
C ALA A 51 20.47 -15.41 -13.77
N GLN A 52 20.18 -15.28 -12.47
CA GLN A 52 21.16 -15.23 -11.40
C GLN A 52 21.50 -16.63 -10.83
N GLY A 53 20.78 -17.66 -11.22
CA GLY A 53 20.88 -18.99 -10.63
C GLY A 53 20.25 -19.07 -9.23
N TRP A 54 19.35 -18.15 -8.88
CA TRP A 54 18.76 -18.07 -7.56
C TRP A 54 17.45 -18.83 -7.45
N LYS A 55 17.27 -19.48 -6.31
CA LYS A 55 16.06 -20.23 -5.93
C LYS A 55 15.22 -19.41 -4.96
N LEU A 56 13.99 -19.12 -5.34
CA LEU A 56 13.02 -18.49 -4.45
C LEU A 56 12.50 -19.47 -3.41
N THR A 57 12.68 -19.18 -2.13
CA THR A 57 12.21 -20.02 -1.02
C THR A 57 11.08 -19.40 -0.24
N ALA A 58 10.99 -18.05 -0.18
CA ALA A 58 9.89 -17.37 0.48
C ALA A 58 9.58 -16.00 -0.16
N ILE A 59 8.34 -15.55 0.04
CA ILE A 59 7.85 -14.19 -0.23
C ILE A 59 7.31 -13.63 1.08
N LEU A 60 7.76 -12.44 1.46
CA LEU A 60 7.18 -11.63 2.51
C LEU A 60 6.32 -10.56 1.86
N ASN A 61 5.00 -10.64 1.96
CA ASN A 61 4.14 -9.57 1.49
C ASN A 61 3.97 -8.50 2.55
N THR A 62 4.19 -7.27 2.13
CA THR A 62 4.00 -6.09 2.99
C THR A 62 2.53 -5.85 3.30
N HIS A 63 1.68 -6.00 2.29
CA HIS A 63 0.21 -5.94 2.38
C HIS A 63 -0.42 -6.63 1.16
N SER A 64 -1.75 -6.66 1.11
CA SER A 64 -2.52 -7.50 0.19
C SER A 64 -3.03 -6.79 -1.07
N ASN A 65 -2.71 -5.51 -1.29
CA ASN A 65 -3.09 -4.87 -2.54
C ASN A 65 -2.51 -5.62 -3.75
N ALA A 66 -3.27 -5.67 -4.83
CA ALA A 66 -2.97 -6.55 -5.96
C ALA A 66 -1.60 -6.30 -6.61
N ASP A 67 -1.08 -5.08 -6.56
CA ASP A 67 0.23 -4.73 -7.11
C ASP A 67 1.41 -5.12 -6.22
N HIS A 68 1.14 -5.65 -5.02
CA HIS A 68 2.13 -6.21 -4.09
C HIS A 68 2.09 -7.74 -4.04
N CYS A 69 0.91 -8.35 -4.15
CA CYS A 69 0.75 -9.80 -3.99
C CYS A 69 0.32 -10.53 -5.28
N GLY A 70 0.12 -9.83 -6.40
CA GLY A 70 -0.44 -10.38 -7.64
C GLY A 70 0.41 -11.47 -8.32
N GLY A 71 1.73 -11.50 -8.05
CA GLY A 71 2.64 -12.52 -8.55
C GLY A 71 2.68 -13.80 -7.72
N ASN A 72 2.17 -13.79 -6.47
CA ASN A 72 2.28 -14.89 -5.51
C ASN A 72 1.87 -16.24 -6.07
N THR A 73 0.66 -16.37 -6.56
CA THR A 73 0.10 -17.64 -7.04
C THR A 73 0.95 -18.28 -8.15
N LEU A 74 1.46 -17.46 -9.08
CA LEU A 74 2.31 -17.98 -10.14
C LEU A 74 3.64 -18.49 -9.58
N LEU A 75 4.26 -17.72 -8.67
CA LEU A 75 5.55 -18.07 -8.08
C LEU A 75 5.41 -19.29 -7.17
N GLN A 76 4.37 -19.38 -6.33
CA GLN A 76 4.09 -20.57 -5.53
C GLN A 76 3.91 -21.83 -6.37
N ASN A 77 3.10 -21.76 -7.42
CA ASN A 77 2.81 -22.92 -8.26
C ASN A 77 4.03 -23.42 -9.05
N ARG A 78 4.97 -22.53 -9.36
CA ARG A 78 6.15 -22.89 -10.15
C ARG A 78 7.38 -23.21 -9.33
N LEU A 79 7.56 -22.51 -8.22
CA LEU A 79 8.79 -22.53 -7.44
C LEU A 79 8.60 -23.14 -6.04
N SER A 80 7.35 -23.44 -5.65
CA SER A 80 7.00 -24.04 -4.36
C SER A 80 7.48 -23.21 -3.16
N CYS A 81 7.54 -21.87 -3.30
CA CYS A 81 7.94 -20.96 -2.24
C CYS A 81 6.81 -20.75 -1.22
N ALA A 82 7.18 -20.48 0.04
CA ALA A 82 6.23 -20.04 1.06
C ALA A 82 5.85 -18.57 0.84
N VAL A 83 4.65 -18.18 1.29
CA VAL A 83 4.21 -16.76 1.30
C VAL A 83 3.78 -16.41 2.71
N TYR A 84 4.32 -15.33 3.24
CA TYR A 84 4.07 -14.86 4.59
C TYR A 84 3.57 -13.43 4.59
N SER A 85 2.58 -13.13 5.43
CA SER A 85 2.17 -11.77 5.78
C SER A 85 1.44 -11.77 7.13
N THR A 86 0.89 -10.63 7.53
CA THR A 86 0.07 -10.52 8.74
C THR A 86 -1.30 -11.18 8.56
N PRO A 87 -2.00 -11.56 9.65
CA PRO A 87 -3.27 -12.29 9.55
C PRO A 87 -4.35 -11.60 8.74
N MET A 88 -4.49 -10.27 8.84
CA MET A 88 -5.49 -9.52 8.08
C MET A 88 -5.17 -9.50 6.60
N GLU A 89 -3.92 -9.26 6.24
CA GLU A 89 -3.46 -9.26 4.86
C GLU A 89 -3.57 -10.67 4.25
N ASN A 90 -3.27 -11.72 5.01
CA ASN A 90 -3.45 -13.11 4.60
C ASN A 90 -4.91 -13.41 4.22
N ALA A 91 -5.87 -12.93 5.04
CA ALA A 91 -7.28 -13.14 4.76
C ALA A 91 -7.71 -12.55 3.40
N VAL A 92 -7.18 -11.38 3.04
CA VAL A 92 -7.46 -10.76 1.74
C VAL A 92 -6.74 -11.49 0.61
N MET A 93 -5.48 -11.87 0.77
CA MET A 93 -4.74 -12.64 -0.26
C MET A 93 -5.37 -14.01 -0.53
N GLU A 94 -5.94 -14.66 0.48
CA GLU A 94 -6.66 -15.93 0.32
C GLU A 94 -8.07 -15.75 -0.24
N HIS A 95 -8.70 -14.60 0.05
CA HIS A 95 -10.05 -14.25 -0.38
C HIS A 95 -10.11 -12.86 -1.03
N PRO A 96 -9.51 -12.67 -2.22
CA PRO A 96 -9.33 -11.34 -2.84
C PRO A 96 -10.60 -10.55 -3.13
N ILE A 97 -11.77 -11.20 -3.10
CA ILE A 97 -13.07 -10.52 -3.20
C ILE A 97 -13.33 -9.56 -2.04
N LEU A 98 -12.62 -9.74 -0.91
CA LEU A 98 -12.78 -8.89 0.28
C LEU A 98 -12.39 -7.44 -0.01
N GLU A 99 -11.31 -7.19 -0.75
CA GLU A 99 -10.85 -5.84 -1.05
C GLU A 99 -11.89 -5.03 -1.84
N PRO A 100 -12.36 -5.42 -3.04
CA PRO A 100 -13.37 -4.65 -3.74
C PRO A 100 -14.73 -4.65 -3.03
N SER A 101 -15.05 -5.64 -2.18
CA SER A 101 -16.26 -5.61 -1.34
C SER A 101 -16.16 -4.55 -0.26
N PHE A 102 -15.02 -4.45 0.40
CA PHE A 102 -14.71 -3.42 1.38
C PHE A 102 -14.75 -2.02 0.76
N LEU A 103 -14.05 -1.81 -0.36
CA LEU A 103 -14.00 -0.53 -1.06
C LEU A 103 -15.38 -0.05 -1.55
N TYR A 104 -16.23 -0.97 -1.98
CA TYR A 104 -17.56 -0.68 -2.51
C TYR A 104 -18.63 -0.60 -1.42
N GLY A 105 -18.42 -1.26 -0.29
CA GLY A 105 -19.42 -1.34 0.80
C GLY A 105 -20.57 -2.33 0.53
N GLY A 106 -20.33 -3.36 -0.28
CA GLY A 106 -21.30 -4.39 -0.65
C GLY A 106 -20.70 -5.35 -1.68
N TYR A 107 -21.51 -6.26 -2.26
CA TYR A 107 -20.99 -7.16 -3.30
C TYR A 107 -20.65 -6.36 -4.56
N PRO A 108 -19.36 -6.35 -4.99
CA PRO A 108 -18.89 -5.48 -6.07
C PRO A 108 -19.42 -5.97 -7.42
N PHE A 109 -19.87 -5.04 -8.25
CA PHE A 109 -20.29 -5.37 -9.61
C PHE A 109 -19.09 -5.79 -10.50
N LYS A 110 -19.39 -6.44 -11.65
CA LYS A 110 -18.36 -7.12 -12.48
C LYS A 110 -17.15 -6.23 -12.83
N LYS A 111 -17.34 -4.93 -13.09
CA LYS A 111 -16.24 -4.02 -13.46
C LYS A 111 -15.26 -3.74 -12.30
N LEU A 112 -15.71 -3.87 -11.04
CA LEU A 112 -14.84 -3.78 -9.86
C LEU A 112 -14.12 -5.10 -9.54
N ARG A 113 -14.57 -6.21 -10.09
CA ARG A 113 -13.93 -7.52 -9.94
C ARG A 113 -12.89 -7.71 -11.05
N ASN A 114 -11.83 -6.94 -11.00
CA ASN A 114 -10.76 -6.92 -11.98
C ASN A 114 -9.38 -7.08 -11.31
N LYS A 115 -8.35 -7.40 -12.10
CA LYS A 115 -7.00 -7.67 -11.62
C LYS A 115 -6.29 -6.48 -10.93
N PHE A 116 -6.83 -5.28 -11.03
CA PHE A 116 -6.30 -4.09 -10.39
C PHE A 116 -6.74 -4.00 -8.91
N LEU A 117 -7.94 -4.51 -8.61
CA LEU A 117 -8.49 -4.55 -7.26
C LEU A 117 -8.52 -5.96 -6.64
N MET A 118 -8.11 -6.98 -7.38
CA MET A 118 -8.16 -8.37 -6.94
C MET A 118 -6.97 -9.14 -7.50
N ALA A 119 -6.08 -9.56 -6.64
CA ALA A 119 -5.06 -10.54 -6.98
C ALA A 119 -5.70 -11.92 -7.23
N THR A 120 -4.93 -12.87 -7.78
CA THR A 120 -5.31 -14.28 -7.79
C THR A 120 -5.10 -14.86 -6.38
N PRO A 121 -6.05 -15.64 -5.81
CA PRO A 121 -5.89 -16.22 -4.47
C PRO A 121 -4.56 -16.97 -4.31
N SER A 122 -3.85 -16.74 -3.22
CA SER A 122 -2.61 -17.44 -2.87
C SER A 122 -2.75 -18.09 -1.49
N GLN A 123 -1.95 -19.14 -1.24
CA GLN A 123 -1.87 -19.75 0.09
C GLN A 123 -0.85 -18.99 0.93
N THR A 124 -1.25 -18.57 2.12
CA THR A 124 -0.43 -17.72 2.96
C THR A 124 -0.20 -18.33 4.36
N GLN A 125 0.80 -17.83 5.04
CA GLN A 125 1.15 -18.20 6.41
C GLN A 125 1.35 -16.92 7.22
N ASN A 126 1.14 -17.03 8.55
CA ASN A 126 1.40 -15.89 9.43
C ASN A 126 2.91 -15.58 9.46
N ILE A 127 3.28 -14.31 9.25
CA ILE A 127 4.68 -13.89 9.30
C ILE A 127 5.32 -14.14 10.67
N ALA A 128 4.54 -14.16 11.74
CA ALA A 128 5.03 -14.51 13.07
C ALA A 128 5.59 -15.95 13.16
N ASP A 129 5.17 -16.84 12.24
CA ASP A 129 5.64 -18.23 12.17
C ASP A 129 6.84 -18.37 11.20
N ALA A 130 7.19 -17.30 10.47
CA ALA A 130 8.32 -17.31 9.55
C ALA A 130 9.66 -17.38 10.32
N LYS A 131 10.54 -18.26 9.88
CA LYS A 131 11.94 -18.26 10.35
C LYS A 131 12.72 -17.24 9.51
N LEU A 132 12.61 -15.99 9.89
CA LEU A 132 13.32 -14.91 9.21
C LEU A 132 14.84 -15.16 9.21
N PRO A 133 15.56 -14.76 8.14
CA PRO A 133 17.03 -14.72 8.17
C PRO A 133 17.55 -13.90 9.36
N ASP A 134 18.69 -14.31 9.92
CA ASP A 134 19.28 -13.63 11.08
C ASP A 134 19.49 -12.14 10.79
N GLY A 135 18.94 -11.27 11.65
CA GLY A 135 19.01 -9.82 11.52
C GLY A 135 17.97 -9.21 10.56
N MET A 136 17.12 -10.03 9.92
CA MET A 136 15.95 -9.51 9.20
C MET A 136 14.82 -9.25 10.18
N GLU A 137 14.15 -8.12 10.05
CA GLU A 137 13.06 -7.70 10.93
C GLU A 137 11.85 -7.24 10.10
N TYR A 138 10.65 -7.42 10.64
CA TYR A 138 9.47 -6.73 10.14
C TYR A 138 8.89 -5.83 11.23
N PHE A 139 8.24 -4.75 10.80
CA PHE A 139 7.63 -3.77 11.70
C PHE A 139 6.33 -3.25 11.10
N ARG A 140 5.42 -2.78 11.94
CA ARG A 140 4.10 -2.33 11.49
C ARG A 140 4.16 -0.93 10.89
N LEU A 141 3.43 -0.75 9.79
CA LEU A 141 3.23 0.52 9.10
C LEU A 141 1.72 0.72 8.80
N PRO A 142 0.85 0.78 9.83
CA PRO A 142 -0.58 0.93 9.59
C PRO A 142 -0.90 2.30 8.99
N GLY A 143 -2.05 2.39 8.34
CA GLY A 143 -2.56 3.64 7.76
C GLY A 143 -2.97 3.47 6.31
N HIS A 144 -2.04 3.13 5.41
CA HIS A 144 -2.38 2.85 4.02
C HIS A 144 -3.34 1.66 3.91
N PHE A 145 -3.00 0.54 4.53
CA PHE A 145 -3.86 -0.64 4.59
C PHE A 145 -3.91 -1.21 6.02
N TRP A 146 -4.69 -2.27 6.27
CA TRP A 146 -5.06 -2.71 7.63
C TRP A 146 -3.86 -3.02 8.53
N ASP A 147 -3.04 -3.98 8.11
CA ASP A 147 -1.95 -4.52 8.93
C ASP A 147 -0.63 -4.52 8.15
N MET A 148 -0.49 -3.53 7.26
CA MET A 148 0.70 -3.35 6.42
C MET A 148 1.98 -3.33 7.27
N ILE A 149 3.03 -3.93 6.74
CA ILE A 149 4.35 -4.00 7.37
C ILE A 149 5.46 -3.48 6.46
N GLY A 150 6.52 -2.99 7.09
CA GLY A 150 7.81 -2.80 6.45
C GLY A 150 8.78 -3.93 6.80
N ILE A 151 9.83 -4.07 6.00
CA ILE A 151 10.88 -5.08 6.20
C ILE A 151 12.23 -4.37 6.27
N LYS A 152 13.01 -4.68 7.31
CA LYS A 152 14.41 -4.31 7.42
C LYS A 152 15.28 -5.52 7.11
N THR A 153 16.21 -5.39 6.16
CA THR A 153 17.18 -6.44 5.87
C THR A 153 18.41 -6.33 6.79
N PRO A 154 19.17 -7.43 6.97
CA PRO A 154 20.42 -7.41 7.72
C PRO A 154 21.46 -6.39 7.21
N ASP A 155 21.35 -5.98 5.96
CA ASP A 155 22.19 -4.96 5.34
C ASP A 155 21.81 -3.52 5.70
N ASP A 156 20.85 -3.33 6.63
CA ASP A 156 20.34 -2.04 7.07
C ASP A 156 19.59 -1.27 5.96
N VAL A 157 18.90 -2.01 5.09
CA VAL A 157 18.01 -1.50 4.05
C VAL A 157 16.56 -1.72 4.45
N TYR A 158 15.75 -0.67 4.37
CA TYR A 158 14.35 -0.68 4.75
C TYR A 158 13.44 -0.66 3.53
N PHE A 159 12.57 -1.67 3.39
CA PHE A 159 11.45 -1.67 2.46
C PHE A 159 10.21 -1.15 3.18
N LEU A 160 9.71 -0.01 2.72
CA LEU A 160 8.69 0.77 3.42
C LEU A 160 7.28 0.59 2.85
N ALA A 161 7.09 -0.30 1.86
CA ALA A 161 5.80 -0.50 1.19
C ALA A 161 5.18 0.85 0.73
N ASP A 162 3.90 1.03 0.99
CA ASP A 162 3.08 2.18 0.58
C ASP A 162 2.82 3.19 1.71
N CYS A 163 3.69 3.20 2.72
CA CYS A 163 3.55 4.19 3.80
C CYS A 163 3.91 5.61 3.36
N VAL A 164 4.71 5.76 2.28
CA VAL A 164 5.02 7.03 1.63
C VAL A 164 5.08 6.86 0.11
N PHE A 165 4.65 7.86 -0.62
CA PHE A 165 4.63 7.91 -2.09
C PHE A 165 5.57 8.98 -2.61
N GLY A 166 6.19 8.73 -3.77
CA GLY A 166 7.04 9.69 -4.44
C GLY A 166 6.31 11.00 -4.80
N GLU A 167 7.02 12.12 -4.82
CA GLU A 167 6.44 13.43 -5.11
C GLU A 167 5.68 13.48 -6.45
N ASN A 168 6.15 12.76 -7.47
CA ASN A 168 5.48 12.62 -8.74
C ASN A 168 4.12 11.91 -8.63
N ILE A 169 3.98 10.96 -7.68
CA ILE A 169 2.72 10.24 -7.42
C ILE A 169 1.74 11.16 -6.69
N ILE A 170 2.16 11.76 -5.56
CA ILE A 170 1.28 12.63 -4.75
C ILE A 170 0.89 13.92 -5.48
N THR A 171 1.70 14.38 -6.43
CA THR A 171 1.37 15.53 -7.28
C THR A 171 0.40 15.18 -8.41
N LYS A 172 0.55 13.96 -8.99
CA LYS A 172 -0.28 13.53 -10.12
C LYS A 172 -1.65 13.01 -9.70
N TYR A 173 -1.68 12.19 -8.65
CA TYR A 173 -2.90 11.48 -8.23
C TYR A 173 -3.59 12.15 -7.04
N HIS A 174 -2.91 13.04 -6.35
CA HIS A 174 -3.33 13.77 -5.15
C HIS A 174 -3.78 12.87 -4.00
N LEU A 175 -4.88 12.12 -4.16
CA LEU A 175 -5.42 11.22 -3.13
C LEU A 175 -4.91 9.80 -3.36
N SER A 176 -3.74 9.48 -2.77
CA SER A 176 -3.32 8.07 -2.63
C SER A 176 -4.28 7.35 -1.69
N PHE A 177 -4.51 6.06 -1.93
CA PHE A 177 -5.39 5.27 -1.08
C PHE A 177 -4.90 5.32 0.38
N LEU A 178 -5.84 5.51 1.31
CA LEU A 178 -5.56 5.59 2.74
C LEU A 178 -6.77 5.08 3.52
N TYR A 179 -6.54 4.05 4.34
CA TYR A 179 -7.57 3.43 5.15
C TYR A 179 -7.78 4.12 6.51
N ASP A 180 -6.67 4.45 7.21
CA ASP A 180 -6.69 5.07 8.54
C ASP A 180 -5.74 6.27 8.57
N VAL A 181 -6.32 7.47 8.62
CA VAL A 181 -5.55 8.73 8.59
C VAL A 181 -4.76 8.95 9.88
N ALA A 182 -5.34 8.58 11.05
CA ALA A 182 -4.66 8.73 12.33
C ALA A 182 -3.44 7.81 12.41
N ALA A 183 -3.62 6.53 12.09
CA ALA A 183 -2.53 5.56 12.04
C ALA A 183 -1.47 5.93 11.01
N GLN A 184 -1.85 6.55 9.88
CA GLN A 184 -0.90 7.05 8.90
C GLN A 184 0.00 8.17 9.47
N PHE A 185 -0.54 9.09 10.25
CA PHE A 185 0.28 10.11 10.92
C PHE A 185 1.26 9.48 11.91
N GLU A 186 0.83 8.47 12.68
CA GLU A 186 1.72 7.72 13.59
C GLU A 186 2.82 6.98 12.81
N THR A 187 2.47 6.36 11.68
CA THR A 187 3.43 5.71 10.78
C THR A 187 4.44 6.71 10.23
N LEU A 188 4.00 7.90 9.79
CA LEU A 188 4.91 8.94 9.32
C LEU A 188 5.85 9.44 10.44
N ASP A 189 5.35 9.57 11.69
CA ASP A 189 6.16 9.92 12.86
C ASP A 189 7.20 8.85 13.23
N PHE A 190 6.87 7.59 12.98
CA PHE A 190 7.76 6.45 13.16
C PHE A 190 8.85 6.42 12.08
N VAL A 191 8.44 6.52 10.81
CA VAL A 191 9.37 6.46 9.66
C VAL A 191 10.34 7.65 9.66
N ASP A 192 9.90 8.83 10.08
CA ASP A 192 10.75 10.04 10.22
C ASP A 192 11.95 9.84 11.17
N LYS A 193 11.83 8.90 12.12
CA LYS A 193 12.86 8.59 13.13
C LYS A 193 13.72 7.38 12.79
N LEU A 194 13.42 6.70 11.69
CA LEU A 194 14.21 5.53 11.28
C LEU A 194 15.62 5.96 10.88
N GLU A 195 16.58 5.19 11.34
CA GLU A 195 17.99 5.30 10.92
C GLU A 195 18.36 4.04 10.13
N GLY A 196 18.94 4.22 8.96
CA GLY A 196 19.30 3.13 8.06
C GLY A 196 20.15 3.61 6.89
N LYS A 197 20.74 2.68 6.16
CA LYS A 197 21.57 3.00 4.99
C LYS A 197 20.75 3.42 3.78
N LEU A 198 19.58 2.79 3.60
CA LEU A 198 18.74 3.03 2.45
C LEU A 198 17.27 2.71 2.77
N PHE A 199 16.38 3.54 2.26
CA PHE A 199 14.93 3.40 2.37
C PHE A 199 14.33 3.22 0.98
N ILE A 200 13.53 2.17 0.80
CA ILE A 200 12.92 1.80 -0.48
C ILE A 200 11.39 1.77 -0.32
N PRO A 201 10.69 2.88 -0.57
CA PRO A 201 9.24 2.86 -0.72
C PRO A 201 8.85 2.14 -2.01
N ALA A 202 7.67 1.51 -2.07
CA ALA A 202 7.26 0.77 -3.25
C ALA A 202 7.04 1.69 -4.48
N HIS A 203 6.52 2.88 -4.26
CA HIS A 203 6.17 3.83 -5.32
C HIS A 203 7.02 5.12 -5.31
N ALA A 204 8.28 5.02 -4.92
CA ALA A 204 9.25 6.11 -5.00
C ALA A 204 10.64 5.60 -5.38
N GLU A 205 11.57 6.48 -5.71
CA GLU A 205 12.97 6.11 -5.80
C GLU A 205 13.55 5.80 -4.41
N PRO A 206 14.63 5.02 -4.29
CA PRO A 206 15.31 4.81 -3.02
C PRO A 206 15.91 6.11 -2.45
N PHE A 207 15.93 6.24 -1.11
CA PHE A 207 16.43 7.40 -0.39
C PHE A 207 17.46 6.99 0.69
N GLU A 208 18.53 7.73 0.83
CA GLU A 208 19.43 7.63 1.99
C GLU A 208 18.86 8.39 3.21
N ASP A 209 18.11 9.45 2.97
CA ASP A 209 17.34 10.18 3.97
C ASP A 209 15.85 10.25 3.56
N ILE A 210 14.99 9.57 4.31
CA ILE A 210 13.56 9.47 4.00
C ILE A 210 12.75 10.67 4.49
N ARG A 211 13.27 11.50 5.41
CA ARG A 211 12.54 12.58 6.06
C ARG A 211 11.95 13.62 5.10
N PRO A 212 12.61 14.05 4.02
CA PRO A 212 12.01 14.96 3.05
C PRO A 212 10.75 14.36 2.40
N LEU A 213 10.76 13.05 2.08
CA LEU A 213 9.60 12.39 1.50
C LEU A 213 8.45 12.22 2.51
N VAL A 214 8.77 11.90 3.78
CA VAL A 214 7.81 11.87 4.89
C VAL A 214 7.13 13.23 5.04
N ALA A 215 7.91 14.32 5.04
CA ALA A 215 7.39 15.68 5.14
C ALA A 215 6.45 16.03 3.97
N ALA A 216 6.82 15.66 2.73
CA ALA A 216 5.99 15.88 1.54
C ALA A 216 4.65 15.11 1.60
N ASN A 217 4.68 13.84 2.03
CA ASN A 217 3.46 13.05 2.22
C ASN A 217 2.56 13.62 3.32
N ARG A 218 3.14 14.02 4.46
CA ARG A 218 2.40 14.69 5.55
C ARG A 218 1.74 15.99 5.08
N ALA A 219 2.47 16.81 4.33
CA ALA A 219 1.94 18.05 3.76
C ALA A 219 0.75 17.78 2.82
N LYS A 220 0.82 16.71 2.00
CA LYS A 220 -0.28 16.32 1.11
C LYS A 220 -1.51 15.86 1.89
N ILE A 221 -1.36 15.09 2.96
CA ILE A 221 -2.49 14.69 3.83
C ILE A 221 -3.16 15.93 4.42
N ASN A 222 -2.38 16.89 4.93
CA ASN A 222 -2.92 18.13 5.48
C ASN A 222 -3.64 18.98 4.41
N GLU A 223 -3.09 19.09 3.20
CA GLU A 223 -3.75 19.74 2.06
C GLU A 223 -5.13 19.15 1.77
N ILE A 224 -5.25 17.81 1.82
CA ILE A 224 -6.53 17.12 1.59
C ILE A 224 -7.51 17.41 2.73
N LEU A 225 -7.05 17.35 3.99
CA LEU A 225 -7.86 17.67 5.16
C LEU A 225 -8.42 19.09 5.09
N ASP A 226 -7.57 20.08 4.80
CA ASP A 226 -7.98 21.49 4.66
C ASP A 226 -8.99 21.65 3.51
N LYS A 227 -8.77 20.98 2.38
CA LYS A 227 -9.69 21.03 1.25
C LYS A 227 -11.05 20.40 1.57
N LEU A 228 -11.10 19.29 2.32
CA LEU A 228 -12.36 18.68 2.75
C LEU A 228 -13.12 19.57 3.73
N LEU A 229 -12.43 20.25 4.64
CA LEU A 229 -13.06 21.26 5.51
C LEU A 229 -13.65 22.43 4.70
N GLU A 230 -12.96 22.88 3.65
CA GLU A 230 -13.48 23.89 2.73
C GLU A 230 -14.74 23.43 1.99
N ILE A 231 -14.72 22.18 1.47
CA ILE A 231 -15.85 21.58 0.74
C ILE A 231 -17.08 21.42 1.62
N CYS A 232 -16.89 21.10 2.90
CA CYS A 232 -17.94 20.84 3.87
C CYS A 232 -18.40 22.10 4.64
N ARG A 233 -18.05 23.33 4.24
CA ARG A 233 -18.54 24.57 4.90
C ARG A 233 -20.06 24.64 5.00
N GLU A 234 -20.74 24.19 3.93
CA GLU A 234 -22.19 24.01 3.92
C GLU A 234 -22.53 22.51 4.03
N PRO A 235 -23.64 22.15 4.68
CA PRO A 235 -24.04 20.74 4.80
C PRO A 235 -24.09 20.05 3.46
N LEU A 236 -23.42 18.89 3.32
CA LEU A 236 -23.30 18.18 2.06
C LEU A 236 -23.29 16.67 2.28
N HIS A 237 -24.02 15.93 1.45
CA HIS A 237 -24.00 14.47 1.46
C HIS A 237 -22.75 13.92 0.76
N PHE A 238 -22.40 12.67 1.06
CA PHE A 238 -21.14 12.05 0.63
C PHE A 238 -20.88 12.14 -0.88
N GLU A 239 -21.85 11.84 -1.74
CA GLU A 239 -21.65 11.91 -3.19
C GLU A 239 -21.37 13.34 -3.69
N GLY A 240 -21.93 14.35 -3.00
CA GLY A 240 -21.63 15.74 -3.26
C GLY A 240 -20.19 16.11 -2.85
N ILE A 241 -19.73 15.62 -1.69
CA ILE A 241 -18.35 15.79 -1.23
C ILE A 241 -17.38 15.13 -2.22
N LEU A 242 -17.64 13.88 -2.58
CA LEU A 242 -16.80 13.14 -3.53
C LEU A 242 -16.69 13.86 -4.87
N LYS A 243 -17.81 14.32 -5.44
CA LYS A 243 -17.83 15.11 -6.67
C LYS A 243 -16.95 16.35 -6.55
N ARG A 244 -17.14 17.17 -5.50
CA ARG A 244 -16.36 18.41 -5.29
C ARG A 244 -14.87 18.11 -5.04
N THR A 245 -14.54 16.97 -4.40
CA THR A 245 -13.15 16.53 -4.22
C THR A 245 -12.49 16.23 -5.58
N PHE A 246 -13.16 15.50 -6.49
CA PHE A 246 -12.65 15.26 -7.83
C PHE A 246 -12.44 16.57 -8.61
N GLU A 247 -13.38 17.52 -8.51
CA GLU A 247 -13.29 18.84 -9.15
C GLU A 247 -12.13 19.67 -8.58
N ALA A 248 -11.97 19.69 -7.24
CA ALA A 248 -10.95 20.49 -6.58
C ALA A 248 -9.52 20.03 -6.90
N PHE A 249 -9.32 18.73 -7.11
CA PHE A 249 -8.01 18.17 -7.45
C PHE A 249 -7.85 17.85 -8.95
N GLY A 250 -8.81 18.24 -9.79
CA GLY A 250 -8.75 18.04 -11.25
C GLY A 250 -8.70 16.56 -11.66
N LEU A 251 -9.31 15.67 -10.87
CA LEU A 251 -9.29 14.24 -11.09
C LEU A 251 -10.42 13.80 -12.01
N ALA A 252 -10.20 12.71 -12.76
CA ALA A 252 -11.21 12.06 -13.58
C ALA A 252 -11.73 10.81 -12.88
N MET A 253 -13.06 10.67 -12.77
CA MET A 253 -13.70 9.54 -12.14
C MET A 253 -13.87 8.38 -13.12
N ASP A 254 -13.42 7.19 -12.73
CA ASP A 254 -13.83 5.90 -13.30
C ASP A 254 -14.33 4.99 -12.18
N TYR A 255 -14.66 3.74 -12.49
CA TYR A 255 -15.19 2.81 -11.48
C TYR A 255 -14.18 2.47 -10.39
N ASN A 256 -12.88 2.33 -10.72
CA ASN A 256 -11.83 2.06 -9.73
C ASN A 256 -11.59 3.28 -8.87
N GLN A 257 -11.49 4.47 -9.48
CA GLN A 257 -11.30 5.73 -8.76
C GLN A 257 -12.50 6.04 -7.85
N TYR A 258 -13.73 5.72 -8.29
CA TYR A 258 -14.91 5.88 -7.45
C TYR A 258 -14.79 5.13 -6.12
N VAL A 259 -14.34 3.87 -6.14
CA VAL A 259 -14.23 3.08 -4.91
C VAL A 259 -12.97 3.41 -4.12
N LEU A 260 -11.82 3.60 -4.75
CA LEU A 260 -10.55 3.90 -4.06
C LEU A 260 -10.59 5.29 -3.41
N ILE A 261 -10.84 6.33 -4.20
CA ILE A 261 -10.92 7.70 -3.67
C ILE A 261 -12.14 7.86 -2.78
N GLY A 262 -13.27 7.21 -3.11
CA GLY A 262 -14.46 7.23 -2.28
C GLY A 262 -14.22 6.64 -0.89
N SER A 263 -13.51 5.51 -0.80
CA SER A 263 -13.11 4.92 0.49
C SER A 263 -12.15 5.84 1.24
N THR A 264 -11.13 6.36 0.55
CA THR A 264 -10.15 7.29 1.11
C THR A 264 -10.81 8.56 1.66
N VAL A 265 -11.74 9.18 0.91
CA VAL A 265 -12.49 10.36 1.39
C VAL A 265 -13.31 10.05 2.65
N ARG A 266 -13.92 8.84 2.74
CA ARG A 266 -14.61 8.43 3.97
C ARG A 266 -13.66 8.33 5.16
N SER A 267 -12.44 7.82 4.96
CA SER A 267 -11.42 7.76 6.01
C SER A 267 -11.02 9.16 6.50
N TYR A 268 -10.85 10.11 5.60
CA TYR A 268 -10.59 11.51 5.96
C TYR A 268 -11.75 12.17 6.69
N LEU A 269 -13.00 11.94 6.25
CA LEU A 269 -14.19 12.48 6.93
C LEU A 269 -14.33 11.90 8.33
N SER A 270 -14.10 10.60 8.51
CA SER A 270 -14.11 9.94 9.82
C SER A 270 -13.04 10.56 10.74
N TYR A 271 -11.82 10.71 10.24
CA TYR A 271 -10.75 11.36 10.99
C TYR A 271 -11.10 12.79 11.41
N LEU A 272 -11.62 13.62 10.50
CA LEU A 272 -12.02 14.99 10.81
C LEU A 272 -13.17 15.06 11.82
N LEU A 273 -14.10 14.11 11.77
CA LEU A 273 -15.18 13.98 12.74
C LEU A 273 -14.63 13.61 14.12
N ASP A 274 -13.73 12.63 14.21
CA ASP A 274 -13.09 12.19 15.45
C ASP A 274 -12.16 13.27 16.04
N GLN A 275 -11.64 14.17 15.21
CA GLN A 275 -10.88 15.35 15.64
C GLN A 275 -11.77 16.56 15.98
N ASP A 276 -13.08 16.39 16.04
CA ASP A 276 -14.05 17.45 16.35
C ASP A 276 -14.01 18.65 15.36
N LYS A 277 -13.56 18.41 14.11
CA LYS A 277 -13.49 19.40 13.03
C LYS A 277 -14.71 19.40 12.12
N LEU A 278 -15.40 18.27 12.05
CA LEU A 278 -16.67 18.10 11.36
C LEU A 278 -17.78 17.70 12.33
N GLU A 279 -19.00 17.95 11.92
CA GLU A 279 -20.22 17.35 12.47
C GLU A 279 -20.96 16.61 11.37
N CYS A 280 -21.76 15.62 11.72
CA CYS A 280 -22.63 14.94 10.78
C CYS A 280 -24.00 14.70 11.40
N ASP A 281 -25.06 14.93 10.62
CA ASP A 281 -26.44 14.73 11.00
C ASP A 281 -27.26 14.07 9.88
N VAL A 282 -28.39 13.47 10.24
CA VAL A 282 -29.31 12.89 9.28
C VAL A 282 -30.50 13.82 9.09
N GLU A 283 -30.63 14.41 7.91
CA GLU A 283 -31.75 15.24 7.49
C GLU A 283 -32.39 14.64 6.23
N ASP A 284 -33.70 14.47 6.20
CA ASP A 284 -34.47 13.93 5.06
C ASP A 284 -33.90 12.60 4.51
N ASN A 285 -33.44 11.70 5.38
CA ASN A 285 -32.77 10.43 5.06
C ASN A 285 -31.42 10.57 4.32
N LEU A 286 -30.78 11.72 4.40
CA LEU A 286 -29.41 11.97 3.93
C LEU A 286 -28.49 12.17 5.12
N LEU A 287 -27.33 11.50 5.14
CA LEU A 287 -26.25 11.81 6.06
C LEU A 287 -25.48 13.01 5.49
N LEU A 288 -25.56 14.12 6.20
CA LEU A 288 -24.92 15.39 5.85
C LEU A 288 -23.68 15.61 6.72
N TRP A 289 -22.64 16.15 6.13
CA TRP A 289 -21.38 16.50 6.78
C TRP A 289 -21.20 18.01 6.71
N LYS A 290 -20.76 18.63 7.80
CA LYS A 290 -20.53 20.07 7.88
C LYS A 290 -19.30 20.38 8.73
N THR A 291 -18.49 21.35 8.30
CA THR A 291 -17.37 21.87 9.08
C THR A 291 -17.89 22.62 10.30
N LYS A 292 -17.35 22.31 11.47
CA LYS A 292 -17.63 23.08 12.70
C LYS A 292 -17.02 24.47 12.62
N GLU A 293 -17.75 25.46 13.14
CA GLU A 293 -17.30 26.86 13.26
C GLU A 293 -16.22 27.04 14.35
#